data_9e87304113592d32a4880843db15158a
#
_entry.id   9e87304113592d32a4880843db15158a
#
_cell.length_a   1.000
_cell.length_b   1.000
_cell.length_c   1.000
_cell.angle_alpha   90.00
_cell.angle_beta   90.00
_cell.angle_gamma   90.00
#
_symmetry.space_group_name_H-M   'P 1'
#
loop_
_entity.id
_entity.type
_entity.pdbx_description
1 polymer ?
#
loop_
_entity_poly.entity_id
_entity_poly.type
_entity_poly.pdbx_seq_one_letter_code
_entity_poly.pdbx_strand_id
1 'polypeptide(L)'
;LRRQRQMCIRDRHFTVKQMEKTRKTLEVKLKKLQSTDRKDDVVTFEQLGVDRLFVDESQNYKNLYLYTKMRNVAGLSTSEAQKSSDMFGKCRYLDEVTGGRGVIFATGTPISNSMTEMYTLMRYLQYSTLQQKQLTHFDAWASTFGETTTAIELAPEGYTLIAVSYTHLR
;
A
#
# COMPACT_ATOMS: atom_id res chain seq x y z
N LEU A 1 -8.03 -24.61 25.29
CA LEU A 1 -6.77 -23.89 25.61
C LEU A 1 -5.55 -24.40 24.82
N ARG A 2 -5.31 -25.72 24.67
CA ARG A 2 -4.18 -26.27 23.89
C ARG A 2 -4.30 -25.97 22.37
N ARG A 3 -5.48 -26.10 21.77
CA ARG A 3 -5.71 -25.80 20.34
C ARG A 3 -5.52 -24.32 20.01
N GLN A 4 -5.95 -23.40 20.89
CA GLN A 4 -5.74 -21.95 20.71
C GLN A 4 -4.26 -21.58 20.79
N ARG A 5 -3.47 -22.18 21.70
CA ARG A 5 -2.02 -21.94 21.78
C ARG A 5 -1.28 -22.42 20.53
N GLN A 6 -1.65 -23.58 19.97
CA GLN A 6 -1.05 -24.08 18.72
C GLN A 6 -1.39 -23.21 17.52
N MET A 7 -2.61 -22.65 17.44
CA MET A 7 -3.01 -21.71 16.38
C MET A 7 -2.19 -20.42 16.44
N CYS A 8 -2.04 -19.82 17.62
CA CYS A 8 -1.23 -18.60 17.80
C CYS A 8 0.27 -18.79 17.47
N ILE A 9 0.84 -19.96 17.73
CA ILE A 9 2.24 -20.26 17.40
C ILE A 9 2.41 -20.42 15.89
N ARG A 10 1.46 -21.07 15.22
CA ARG A 10 1.49 -21.30 13.78
C ARG A 10 1.34 -19.98 13.00
N ASP A 11 0.47 -19.08 13.44
CA ASP A 11 0.29 -17.75 12.83
C ASP A 11 1.53 -16.85 13.04
N ARG A 12 2.20 -16.98 14.19
CA ARG A 12 3.43 -16.24 14.47
C ARG A 12 4.58 -16.68 13.55
N HIS A 13 4.77 -17.97 13.34
CA HIS A 13 5.77 -18.50 12.40
C HIS A 13 5.51 -18.11 10.96
N PHE A 14 4.26 -18.08 10.52
CA PHE A 14 3.90 -17.63 9.17
C PHE A 14 4.23 -16.15 8.96
N THR A 15 3.90 -15.31 9.93
CA THR A 15 4.18 -13.86 9.90
C THR A 15 5.69 -13.58 9.85
N VAL A 16 6.49 -14.29 10.67
CA VAL A 16 7.95 -14.14 10.68
C VAL A 16 8.56 -14.54 9.34
N LYS A 17 8.19 -15.68 8.77
CA LYS A 17 8.65 -16.11 7.43
C LYS A 17 8.29 -15.11 6.34
N GLN A 18 7.11 -14.52 6.39
CA GLN A 18 6.68 -13.52 5.42
C GLN A 18 7.49 -12.23 5.55
N MET A 19 7.75 -11.78 6.76
CA MET A 19 8.62 -10.63 7.03
C MET A 19 10.07 -10.87 6.57
N GLU A 20 10.62 -12.05 6.82
CA GLU A 20 11.95 -12.43 6.34
C GLU A 20 12.02 -12.45 4.79
N LYS A 21 11.00 -12.98 4.13
CA LYS A 21 10.90 -12.95 2.65
C LYS A 21 10.86 -11.50 2.14
N THR A 22 10.05 -10.65 2.74
CA THR A 22 9.97 -9.23 2.38
C THR A 22 11.31 -8.52 2.60
N ARG A 23 11.97 -8.76 3.74
CA ARG A 23 13.29 -8.21 4.03
C ARG A 23 14.32 -8.62 2.97
N LYS A 24 14.41 -9.90 2.62
CA LYS A 24 15.33 -10.39 1.58
C LYS A 24 15.04 -9.74 0.23
N THR A 25 13.77 -9.59 -0.14
CA THR A 25 13.40 -8.91 -1.39
C THR A 25 13.83 -7.44 -1.39
N LEU A 26 13.65 -6.73 -0.27
CA LEU A 26 14.08 -5.35 -0.12
C LEU A 26 15.61 -5.21 -0.13
N GLU A 27 16.34 -6.12 0.50
CA GLU A 27 17.81 -6.16 0.47
C GLU A 27 18.34 -6.37 -0.95
N VAL A 28 17.70 -7.24 -1.74
CA VAL A 28 18.06 -7.46 -3.15
C VAL A 28 17.77 -6.21 -3.98
N LYS A 29 16.61 -5.57 -3.77
CA LYS A 29 16.27 -4.30 -4.43
C LYS A 29 17.27 -3.20 -4.09
N LEU A 30 17.66 -3.08 -2.82
CA LEU A 30 18.64 -2.10 -2.35
C LEU A 30 20.01 -2.33 -3.01
N LYS A 31 20.51 -3.58 -3.02
CA LYS A 31 21.77 -3.92 -3.70
C LYS A 31 21.72 -3.61 -5.20
N LYS A 32 20.60 -3.88 -5.85
CA LYS A 32 20.42 -3.56 -7.27
C LYS A 32 20.46 -2.05 -7.51
N LEU A 33 19.83 -1.24 -6.67
CA LEU A 33 19.87 0.22 -6.75
C LEU A 33 21.29 0.74 -6.52
N GLN A 34 22.00 0.22 -5.51
CA GLN A 34 23.40 0.59 -5.24
C GLN A 34 24.38 0.17 -6.34
N SER A 35 24.10 -0.93 -7.05
CA SER A 35 24.94 -1.38 -8.19
C SER A 35 24.69 -0.59 -9.47
N THR A 36 23.61 0.18 -9.53
CA THR A 36 23.24 1.01 -10.69
C THR A 36 24.00 2.35 -10.70
N ASP A 37 24.74 2.69 -9.63
CA ASP A 37 25.59 3.88 -9.52
C ASP A 37 26.73 3.97 -10.58
N ARG A 38 26.83 3.01 -11.48
CA ARG A 38 27.85 2.98 -12.55
C ARG A 38 27.30 3.21 -13.96
N LYS A 39 26.01 3.53 -14.09
CA LYS A 39 25.40 3.76 -15.41
C LYS A 39 24.90 5.19 -15.51
N ASP A 40 25.65 5.93 -16.33
CA ASP A 40 25.29 7.17 -17.00
C ASP A 40 25.03 8.41 -16.11
N ASP A 41 25.46 9.57 -16.58
CA ASP A 41 25.10 10.92 -16.10
C ASP A 41 23.59 11.17 -16.25
N VAL A 42 22.76 10.33 -15.61
CA VAL A 42 21.31 10.52 -15.56
C VAL A 42 21.02 11.50 -14.45
N VAL A 43 20.54 12.66 -14.82
CA VAL A 43 20.05 13.66 -13.86
C VAL A 43 18.98 13.03 -12.99
N THR A 44 19.19 13.02 -11.67
CA THR A 44 18.21 12.48 -10.73
C THR A 44 17.05 13.45 -10.55
N PHE A 45 15.92 12.97 -10.03
CA PHE A 45 14.74 13.79 -9.78
C PHE A 45 15.05 14.97 -8.84
N GLU A 46 15.92 14.74 -7.85
CA GLU A 46 16.38 15.77 -6.90
C GLU A 46 17.22 16.85 -7.59
N GLN A 47 18.06 16.46 -8.54
CA GLN A 47 18.90 17.38 -9.32
C GLN A 47 18.10 18.25 -10.29
N LEU A 48 16.90 17.80 -10.69
CA LEU A 48 16.01 18.59 -11.54
C LEU A 48 15.45 19.82 -10.84
N GLY A 49 15.53 19.90 -9.51
CA GLY A 49 15.03 21.05 -8.75
C GLY A 49 13.50 21.23 -8.84
N VAL A 50 12.77 20.14 -9.02
CA VAL A 50 11.30 20.15 -9.13
C VAL A 50 10.69 20.48 -7.78
N ASP A 51 9.81 21.47 -7.70
CA ASP A 51 9.08 21.89 -6.50
C ASP A 51 7.57 21.61 -6.60
N ARG A 52 7.07 21.25 -7.78
CA ARG A 52 5.65 20.90 -8.02
C ARG A 52 5.56 19.71 -8.96
N LEU A 53 4.69 18.77 -8.61
CA LEU A 53 4.41 17.58 -9.39
C LEU A 53 2.90 17.49 -9.65
N PHE A 54 2.51 17.58 -10.90
CA PHE A 54 1.15 17.35 -11.36
C PHE A 54 1.08 15.96 -11.98
N VAL A 55 0.20 15.13 -11.46
CA VAL A 55 0.03 13.75 -11.91
C VAL A 55 -1.37 13.60 -12.47
N ASP A 56 -1.47 13.50 -13.79
CA ASP A 56 -2.71 13.16 -14.45
C ASP A 56 -2.94 11.65 -14.46
N GLU A 57 -4.21 11.23 -14.50
CA GLU A 57 -4.61 9.81 -14.43
C GLU A 57 -3.96 9.07 -13.24
N SER A 58 -4.02 9.70 -12.07
CA SER A 58 -3.34 9.23 -10.85
C SER A 58 -3.80 7.85 -10.39
N GLN A 59 -4.97 7.35 -10.84
CA GLN A 59 -5.42 5.96 -10.58
C GLN A 59 -4.45 4.91 -11.16
N ASN A 60 -3.57 5.28 -12.10
CA ASN A 60 -2.53 4.39 -12.61
C ASN A 60 -1.48 4.00 -11.56
N TYR A 61 -1.42 4.71 -10.43
CA TYR A 61 -0.48 4.49 -9.32
C TYR A 61 -1.13 3.84 -8.10
N LYS A 62 -2.34 3.30 -8.22
CA LYS A 62 -3.08 2.67 -7.13
C LYS A 62 -2.42 1.42 -6.53
N ASN A 63 -1.60 0.71 -7.30
CA ASN A 63 -0.93 -0.52 -6.86
C ASN A 63 0.36 -0.21 -6.08
N LEU A 64 0.23 0.57 -5.01
CA LEU A 64 1.31 0.79 -4.06
C LEU A 64 1.32 -0.35 -3.04
N TYR A 65 2.51 -0.82 -2.67
CA TYR A 65 2.65 -1.90 -1.70
C TYR A 65 1.83 -1.65 -0.42
N LEU A 66 1.05 -2.66 -0.05
CA LEU A 66 0.20 -2.67 1.12
C LEU A 66 0.53 -3.89 1.98
N TYR A 67 0.84 -3.68 3.25
CA TYR A 67 0.91 -4.74 4.23
C TYR A 67 -0.37 -4.77 5.06
N THR A 68 -1.00 -5.93 5.14
CA THR A 68 -2.19 -6.14 5.97
C THR A 68 -2.21 -7.56 6.54
N LYS A 69 -2.77 -7.70 7.72
CA LYS A 69 -3.09 -9.00 8.34
C LYS A 69 -4.48 -9.49 7.96
N MET A 70 -5.29 -8.63 7.34
CA MET A 70 -6.62 -8.99 6.86
C MET A 70 -6.50 -10.03 5.75
N ARG A 71 -7.36 -11.03 5.78
CA ARG A 71 -7.45 -12.10 4.79
C ARG A 71 -8.88 -12.17 4.26
N ASN A 72 -9.04 -12.58 3.02
CA ASN A 72 -10.34 -12.77 2.37
C ASN A 72 -11.22 -11.52 2.35
N VAL A 73 -10.59 -10.35 2.18
CA VAL A 73 -11.31 -9.09 1.98
C VAL A 73 -11.27 -8.74 0.50
N ALA A 74 -12.45 -8.55 -0.10
CA ALA A 74 -12.57 -8.19 -1.51
C ALA A 74 -11.88 -6.84 -1.79
N GLY A 75 -11.19 -6.76 -2.94
CA GLY A 75 -10.51 -5.54 -3.37
C GLY A 75 -9.17 -5.25 -2.68
N LEU A 76 -8.71 -6.12 -1.75
CA LEU A 76 -7.36 -6.02 -1.20
C LEU A 76 -6.33 -6.64 -2.15
N SER A 77 -5.63 -5.80 -2.88
CA SER A 77 -4.46 -6.23 -3.67
C SER A 77 -3.18 -5.95 -2.90
N THR A 78 -2.37 -7.00 -2.72
CA THR A 78 -1.01 -6.89 -2.17
C THR A 78 0.05 -6.77 -3.26
N SER A 79 -0.37 -6.66 -4.52
CA SER A 79 0.54 -6.47 -5.65
C SER A 79 1.20 -5.09 -5.59
N GLU A 80 2.49 -5.06 -5.85
CA GLU A 80 3.28 -3.82 -5.93
C GLU A 80 3.69 -3.58 -7.38
N ALA A 81 3.43 -2.38 -7.88
CA ALA A 81 3.98 -1.91 -9.14
C ALA A 81 5.17 -1.00 -8.86
N GLN A 82 6.31 -1.25 -9.52
CA GLN A 82 7.52 -0.44 -9.34
C GLN A 82 7.25 1.04 -9.59
N LYS A 83 6.45 1.39 -10.62
CA LYS A 83 6.05 2.76 -10.91
C LYS A 83 5.35 3.46 -9.73
N SER A 84 4.57 2.70 -8.95
CA SER A 84 3.87 3.24 -7.78
C SER A 84 4.84 3.49 -6.62
N SER A 85 5.80 2.60 -6.41
CA SER A 85 6.86 2.80 -5.41
C SER A 85 7.76 3.98 -5.75
N ASP A 86 8.14 4.14 -7.03
CA ASP A 86 8.93 5.28 -7.51
C ASP A 86 8.16 6.60 -7.35
N MET A 87 6.86 6.60 -7.70
CA MET A 87 5.99 7.76 -7.50
C MET A 87 5.90 8.12 -6.02
N PHE A 88 5.77 7.12 -5.14
CA PHE A 88 5.70 7.34 -3.69
C PHE A 88 6.98 8.00 -3.16
N GLY A 89 8.16 7.54 -3.61
CA GLY A 89 9.43 8.17 -3.26
C GLY A 89 9.48 9.65 -3.66
N LYS A 90 9.05 9.97 -4.89
CA LYS A 90 8.98 11.36 -5.38
C LYS A 90 8.01 12.22 -4.58
N CYS A 91 6.83 11.69 -4.25
CA CYS A 91 5.86 12.41 -3.42
C CYS A 91 6.43 12.69 -2.02
N ARG A 92 7.12 11.72 -1.41
CA ARG A 92 7.75 11.89 -0.09
C ARG A 92 8.84 12.95 -0.13
N TYR A 93 9.71 12.93 -1.13
CA TYR A 93 10.72 13.95 -1.33
C TYR A 93 10.12 15.35 -1.44
N LEU A 94 9.09 15.50 -2.29
CA LEU A 94 8.42 16.80 -2.46
C LEU A 94 7.70 17.26 -1.19
N ASP A 95 7.10 16.36 -0.42
CA ASP A 95 6.50 16.70 0.87
C ASP A 95 7.52 17.29 1.84
N GLU A 96 8.72 16.73 1.89
CA GLU A 96 9.81 17.22 2.74
C GLU A 96 10.30 18.60 2.29
N VAL A 97 10.50 18.78 0.99
CA VAL A 97 11.03 20.04 0.43
C VAL A 97 9.99 21.18 0.47
N THR A 98 8.70 20.87 0.25
CA THR A 98 7.66 21.90 0.08
C THR A 98 6.71 22.04 1.27
N GLY A 99 6.90 21.23 2.33
CA GLY A 99 6.00 21.21 3.48
C GLY A 99 4.60 20.70 3.14
N GLY A 100 4.51 19.67 2.29
CA GLY A 100 3.26 18.98 1.92
C GLY A 100 2.43 19.71 0.85
N ARG A 101 3.03 20.58 0.05
CA ARG A 101 2.33 21.40 -0.97
C ARG A 101 2.81 21.12 -2.40
N GLY A 102 3.70 20.14 -2.58
CA GLY A 102 4.37 19.88 -3.84
C GLY A 102 3.64 18.96 -4.81
N VAL A 103 2.60 18.25 -4.40
CA VAL A 103 1.98 17.18 -5.19
C VAL A 103 0.51 17.44 -5.44
N ILE A 104 0.10 17.35 -6.71
CA ILE A 104 -1.29 17.51 -7.15
C ILE A 104 -1.65 16.30 -8.02
N PHE A 105 -2.66 15.55 -7.60
CA PHE A 105 -3.20 14.43 -8.35
C PHE A 105 -4.50 14.84 -9.05
N ALA A 106 -4.60 14.49 -10.33
CA ALA A 106 -5.83 14.64 -11.13
C ALA A 106 -6.31 13.25 -11.55
N THR A 107 -7.61 13.01 -11.40
CA THR A 107 -8.26 11.76 -11.83
C THR A 107 -9.77 11.92 -11.86
N GLY A 108 -10.43 11.34 -12.86
CA GLY A 108 -11.88 11.21 -12.90
C GLY A 108 -12.43 10.09 -12.01
N THR A 109 -11.57 9.15 -11.57
CA THR A 109 -11.97 7.98 -10.78
C THR A 109 -11.01 7.77 -9.59
N PRO A 110 -11.10 8.61 -8.56
CA PRO A 110 -10.20 8.54 -7.40
C PRO A 110 -10.33 7.21 -6.63
N ILE A 111 -11.54 6.66 -6.60
CA ILE A 111 -11.85 5.37 -6.00
C ILE A 111 -12.75 4.63 -6.99
N SER A 112 -12.32 3.45 -7.45
CA SER A 112 -13.07 2.65 -8.42
C SER A 112 -13.56 1.31 -7.84
N ASN A 113 -12.70 0.60 -7.13
CA ASN A 113 -12.97 -0.78 -6.75
C ASN A 113 -12.87 -1.07 -5.25
N SER A 114 -12.13 -0.26 -4.51
CA SER A 114 -11.83 -0.59 -3.12
C SER A 114 -11.43 0.64 -2.32
N MET A 115 -11.78 0.63 -1.03
CA MET A 115 -11.29 1.65 -0.10
C MET A 115 -9.76 1.63 0.08
N THR A 116 -9.05 0.57 -0.32
CA THR A 116 -7.59 0.58 -0.35
C THR A 116 -7.03 1.63 -1.28
N GLU A 117 -7.77 1.99 -2.33
CA GLU A 117 -7.41 3.06 -3.25
C GLU A 117 -7.42 4.42 -2.54
N MET A 118 -8.41 4.68 -1.67
CA MET A 118 -8.45 5.89 -0.83
C MET A 118 -7.27 5.94 0.14
N TYR A 119 -6.99 4.84 0.83
CA TYR A 119 -5.82 4.77 1.70
C TYR A 119 -4.51 5.02 0.93
N THR A 120 -4.39 4.47 -0.26
CA THR A 120 -3.22 4.69 -1.14
C THR A 120 -3.08 6.15 -1.53
N LEU A 121 -4.17 6.83 -1.90
CA LEU A 121 -4.16 8.27 -2.18
C LEU A 121 -3.72 9.08 -0.95
N MET A 122 -4.22 8.74 0.25
CA MET A 122 -3.79 9.39 1.48
C MET A 122 -2.30 9.17 1.77
N ARG A 123 -1.75 8.01 1.43
CA ARG A 123 -0.30 7.78 1.54
C ARG A 123 0.52 8.68 0.62
N TYR A 124 0.04 8.97 -0.58
CA TYR A 124 0.70 9.89 -1.50
C TYR A 124 0.61 11.36 -1.05
N LEU A 125 -0.57 11.77 -0.59
CA LEU A 125 -0.89 13.20 -0.41
C LEU A 125 -0.85 13.67 1.04
N GLN A 126 -0.97 12.77 2.02
CA GLN A 126 -1.14 13.11 3.44
C GLN A 126 -0.34 12.19 4.36
N TYR A 127 0.82 11.73 3.92
CA TYR A 127 1.59 10.75 4.70
C TYR A 127 1.99 11.26 6.08
N SER A 128 2.40 12.51 6.20
CA SER A 128 2.74 13.15 7.48
C SER A 128 1.55 13.17 8.45
N THR A 129 0.33 13.42 7.95
CA THR A 129 -0.91 13.35 8.74
C THR A 129 -1.19 11.91 9.19
N LEU A 130 -1.00 10.92 8.31
CA LEU A 130 -1.15 9.51 8.69
C LEU A 130 -0.14 9.12 9.78
N GLN A 131 1.10 9.61 9.72
CA GLN A 131 2.10 9.39 10.77
C GLN A 131 1.68 10.00 12.12
N GLN A 132 1.28 11.26 12.12
CA GLN A 132 0.83 11.96 13.32
C GLN A 132 -0.36 11.27 13.99
N LYS A 133 -1.27 10.72 13.18
CA LYS A 133 -2.46 9.99 13.65
C LYS A 133 -2.21 8.50 13.91
N GLN A 134 -0.99 8.00 13.71
CA GLN A 134 -0.62 6.58 13.84
C GLN A 134 -1.42 5.65 12.89
N LEU A 135 -1.81 6.17 11.72
CA LEU A 135 -2.62 5.49 10.71
C LEU A 135 -1.80 5.06 9.48
N THR A 136 -0.48 4.94 9.62
CA THR A 136 0.42 4.51 8.53
C THR A 136 0.29 3.03 8.17
N HIS A 137 -0.29 2.23 9.06
CA HIS A 137 -0.61 0.83 8.78
C HIS A 137 -2.05 0.71 8.32
N PHE A 138 -2.27 -0.02 7.22
CA PHE A 138 -3.60 -0.18 6.66
C PHE A 138 -4.63 -0.72 7.66
N ASP A 139 -4.25 -1.71 8.49
CA ASP A 139 -5.16 -2.31 9.45
C ASP A 139 -5.65 -1.29 10.50
N ALA A 140 -4.78 -0.36 10.94
CA ALA A 140 -5.17 0.73 11.84
C ALA A 140 -6.08 1.74 11.16
N TRP A 141 -5.75 2.11 9.92
CA TRP A 141 -6.57 3.01 9.11
C TRP A 141 -7.95 2.40 8.82
N ALA A 142 -8.00 1.14 8.39
CA ALA A 142 -9.23 0.42 8.10
C ALA A 142 -10.12 0.25 9.33
N SER A 143 -9.55 0.02 10.51
CA SER A 143 -10.32 -0.05 11.76
C SER A 143 -10.94 1.30 12.16
N THR A 144 -10.34 2.41 11.73
CA THR A 144 -10.82 3.77 12.04
C THR A 144 -11.90 4.22 11.06
N PHE A 145 -11.69 4.01 9.78
CA PHE A 145 -12.55 4.55 8.71
C PHE A 145 -13.41 3.50 8.02
N GLY A 146 -13.10 2.22 8.20
CA GLY A 146 -13.79 1.13 7.53
C GLY A 146 -14.75 0.40 8.43
N GLU A 147 -15.75 -0.19 7.80
CA GLU A 147 -16.64 -1.18 8.39
C GLU A 147 -16.49 -2.48 7.58
N THR A 148 -16.36 -3.59 8.29
CA THR A 148 -16.26 -4.90 7.64
C THR A 148 -17.59 -5.61 7.77
N THR A 149 -18.24 -5.88 6.63
CA THR A 149 -19.43 -6.71 6.55
C THR A 149 -19.08 -8.07 5.97
N THR A 150 -19.65 -9.12 6.52
CA THR A 150 -19.47 -10.48 6.00
C THR A 150 -20.74 -10.94 5.32
N ALA A 151 -20.65 -11.30 4.04
CA ALA A 151 -21.73 -11.92 3.30
C ALA A 151 -21.40 -13.38 2.96
N ILE A 152 -22.43 -14.20 2.81
CA ILE A 152 -22.29 -15.57 2.32
C ILE A 152 -22.60 -15.54 0.83
N GLU A 153 -21.63 -15.94 0.02
CA GLU A 153 -21.77 -15.95 -1.44
C GLU A 153 -21.48 -17.34 -2.00
N LEU A 154 -22.02 -17.61 -3.18
CA LEU A 154 -21.66 -18.82 -3.93
C LEU A 154 -20.23 -18.68 -4.46
N ALA A 155 -19.41 -19.70 -4.24
CA ALA A 155 -18.10 -19.77 -4.84
C ALA A 155 -18.21 -19.74 -6.38
N PRO A 156 -17.15 -19.31 -7.10
CA PRO A 156 -17.16 -19.28 -8.56
C PRO A 156 -17.53 -20.61 -9.22
N GLU A 157 -17.29 -21.73 -8.53
CA GLU A 157 -17.66 -23.08 -8.98
C GLU A 157 -19.16 -23.36 -8.88
N GLY A 158 -19.94 -22.49 -8.21
CA GLY A 158 -21.39 -22.55 -8.15
C GLY A 158 -22.00 -23.61 -7.20
N TYR A 159 -21.17 -24.34 -6.45
CA TYR A 159 -21.65 -25.45 -5.60
C TYR A 159 -21.39 -25.27 -4.10
N THR A 160 -20.55 -24.36 -3.71
CA THR A 160 -20.18 -24.12 -2.30
C THR A 160 -20.47 -22.71 -1.88
N LEU A 161 -20.89 -22.55 -0.61
CA LEU A 161 -21.06 -21.23 0.01
C LEU A 161 -19.75 -20.83 0.68
N ILE A 162 -19.29 -19.62 0.40
CA ILE A 162 -18.10 -19.03 1.00
C ILE A 162 -18.48 -17.76 1.75
N ALA A 163 -17.83 -17.54 2.89
CA ALA A 163 -17.93 -16.26 3.60
C ALA A 163 -16.96 -15.26 2.99
N VAL A 164 -17.46 -14.19 2.44
CA VAL A 164 -16.67 -13.09 1.87
C VAL A 164 -16.83 -11.86 2.77
N SER A 165 -15.72 -11.27 3.15
CA SER A 165 -15.71 -10.05 3.94
C SER A 165 -15.44 -8.84 3.05
N TYR A 166 -16.34 -7.88 3.09
CA TYR A 166 -16.25 -6.60 2.39
C TYR A 166 -15.90 -5.50 3.37
N THR A 167 -15.00 -4.62 2.98
CA THR A 167 -14.67 -3.44 3.78
C THR A 167 -15.23 -2.20 3.08
N HIS A 168 -16.09 -1.48 3.78
CA HIS A 168 -16.72 -0.24 3.33
C HIS A 168 -16.18 0.95 4.13
N LEU A 169 -16.24 2.15 3.55
CA LEU A 169 -16.05 3.40 4.31
C LEU A 169 -17.28 3.63 5.19
N ARG A 170 -17.03 4.06 6.42
CA ARG A 170 -18.08 4.56 7.34
C ARG A 170 -18.54 5.93 6.92
#